data_a132c3ff068cbf4b6fdfde31762999d7
#
_entry.id   a132c3ff068cbf4b6fdfde31762999d7
#
_cell.length_a   1.000
_cell.length_b   1.000
_cell.length_c   1.000
_cell.angle_alpha   90.00
_cell.angle_beta   90.00
_cell.angle_gamma   90.00
#
_symmetry.space_group_name_H-M   'P 1'
#
loop_
_entity.id
_entity.type
_entity.pdbx_description
1 polymer ?
#
loop_
_entity_poly.entity_id
_entity_poly.type
_entity_poly.pdbx_seq_one_letter_code
_entity_poly.pdbx_strand_id
1 'polypeptide(L)'
;LETSKAQKVDLVKLMITGGVLDAKEKGVPGELKMAHEMVKAVCDKAHENGYVVAAHVESPQGVRVALENGVDSIEHGAKIDADTIKLFKERKAFLCTTISPALPYALFDRSITNATEVEQFNGNVVFEGIIACAKAALENDIPVVLGNDVGCPWITQYDFWRELYYFHKYT
;
A
#
# COMPACT_ATOMS: atom_id res chain seq x y z
N LEU A 1 -14.35 14.94 8.84
CA LEU A 1 -13.41 15.17 9.98
C LEU A 1 -14.11 15.46 11.30
N GLU A 2 -15.23 16.18 11.36
CA GLU A 2 -15.96 16.39 12.63
C GLU A 2 -16.42 15.07 13.26
N THR A 3 -17.00 14.18 12.44
CA THR A 3 -17.37 12.82 12.87
C THR A 3 -16.15 12.03 13.35
N SER A 4 -15.03 12.13 12.62
CA SER A 4 -13.79 11.45 12.98
C SER A 4 -13.21 11.95 14.30
N LYS A 5 -13.27 13.27 14.55
CA LYS A 5 -12.90 13.88 15.85
C LYS A 5 -13.79 13.36 16.98
N ALA A 6 -15.10 13.32 16.76
CA ALA A 6 -16.04 12.80 17.75
C ALA A 6 -15.79 11.33 18.09
N GLN A 7 -15.33 10.55 17.10
CA GLN A 7 -14.97 9.15 17.25
C GLN A 7 -13.53 8.92 17.76
N LYS A 8 -12.76 9.99 17.99
CA LYS A 8 -11.37 9.95 18.49
C LYS A 8 -10.46 9.06 17.64
N VAL A 9 -10.55 9.18 16.32
CA VAL A 9 -9.65 8.46 15.42
C VAL A 9 -8.21 9.02 15.52
N ASP A 10 -7.22 8.19 15.29
CA ASP A 10 -5.80 8.56 15.40
C ASP A 10 -5.21 9.02 14.07
N LEU A 11 -5.77 8.56 12.94
CA LEU A 11 -5.30 8.88 11.60
C LEU A 11 -6.44 8.88 10.57
N VAL A 12 -6.17 9.39 9.38
CA VAL A 12 -7.04 9.31 8.21
C VAL A 12 -6.47 8.29 7.23
N LYS A 13 -7.27 7.30 6.80
CA LYS A 13 -6.88 6.33 5.76
C LYS A 13 -7.59 6.64 4.45
N LEU A 14 -6.82 6.72 3.36
CA LEU A 14 -7.30 6.88 1.99
C LEU A 14 -7.19 5.57 1.20
N MET A 15 -8.10 5.39 0.26
CA MET A 15 -8.04 4.35 -0.78
C MET A 15 -7.77 5.03 -2.12
N ILE A 16 -6.51 5.36 -2.40
CA ILE A 16 -6.13 6.15 -3.60
C ILE A 16 -6.21 5.29 -4.86
N THR A 17 -5.88 4.01 -4.73
CA THR A 17 -6.01 3.06 -5.83
C THR A 17 -6.98 1.94 -5.48
N GLY A 18 -7.41 1.21 -6.49
CA GLY A 18 -7.90 -0.16 -6.32
C GLY A 18 -6.74 -1.12 -6.05
N GLY A 19 -7.03 -2.41 -6.05
CA GLY A 19 -6.05 -3.46 -5.79
C GLY A 19 -6.33 -4.74 -6.59
N VAL A 20 -5.79 -5.85 -6.11
CA VAL A 20 -5.91 -7.17 -6.75
C VAL A 20 -7.37 -7.58 -6.98
N LEU A 21 -8.23 -7.37 -5.96
CA LEU A 21 -9.59 -7.93 -5.95
C LEU A 21 -10.61 -7.15 -6.78
N ASP A 22 -10.36 -5.88 -7.07
CA ASP A 22 -11.28 -5.06 -7.86
C ASP A 22 -10.78 -4.78 -9.28
N ALA A 23 -9.59 -5.26 -9.64
CA ALA A 23 -9.04 -5.13 -10.96
C ALA A 23 -9.79 -6.01 -11.98
N LYS A 24 -10.23 -5.40 -13.08
CA LYS A 24 -11.01 -6.07 -14.13
C LYS A 24 -10.15 -6.69 -15.22
N GLU A 25 -8.93 -6.23 -15.37
CA GLU A 25 -8.01 -6.63 -16.43
C GLU A 25 -6.64 -7.02 -15.87
N LYS A 26 -5.95 -7.90 -16.58
CA LYS A 26 -4.57 -8.30 -16.22
C LYS A 26 -3.60 -7.13 -16.41
N GLY A 27 -2.71 -6.96 -15.46
CA GLY A 27 -1.62 -5.96 -15.51
C GLY A 27 -2.01 -4.56 -15.04
N VAL A 28 -3.24 -4.36 -14.58
CA VAL A 28 -3.75 -3.08 -14.08
C VAL A 28 -4.32 -3.18 -12.65
N PRO A 29 -3.61 -3.83 -11.70
CA PRO A 29 -3.96 -3.64 -10.31
C PRO A 29 -3.65 -2.19 -9.93
N GLY A 30 -4.39 -1.62 -9.02
CA GLY A 30 -4.07 -0.27 -8.53
C GLY A 30 -4.44 0.87 -9.47
N GLU A 31 -5.55 0.72 -10.21
CA GLU A 31 -6.16 1.84 -10.93
C GLU A 31 -6.50 2.98 -9.97
N LEU A 32 -6.23 4.24 -10.36
CA LEU A 32 -6.57 5.40 -9.53
C LEU A 32 -8.08 5.50 -9.31
N LYS A 33 -8.47 5.63 -8.05
CA LYS A 33 -9.86 5.81 -7.60
C LYS A 33 -10.11 7.21 -7.03
N MET A 34 -9.07 7.96 -6.72
CA MET A 34 -9.16 9.32 -6.21
C MET A 34 -8.41 10.28 -7.12
N ALA A 35 -9.04 11.40 -7.47
CA ALA A 35 -8.38 12.49 -8.21
C ALA A 35 -7.32 13.17 -7.33
N HIS A 36 -6.26 13.73 -7.95
CA HIS A 36 -5.17 14.41 -7.25
C HIS A 36 -5.67 15.49 -6.29
N GLU A 37 -6.60 16.32 -6.76
CA GLU A 37 -7.15 17.43 -6.00
C GLU A 37 -7.92 16.96 -4.76
N MET A 38 -8.56 15.79 -4.86
CA MET A 38 -9.26 15.16 -3.73
C MET A 38 -8.27 14.66 -2.69
N VAL A 39 -7.20 13.96 -3.12
CA VAL A 39 -6.15 13.50 -2.21
C VAL A 39 -5.53 14.69 -1.48
N LYS A 40 -5.15 15.73 -2.24
CA LYS A 40 -4.58 16.95 -1.65
C LYS A 40 -5.51 17.61 -0.64
N ALA A 41 -6.78 17.80 -0.99
CA ALA A 41 -7.75 18.44 -0.10
C ALA A 41 -7.96 17.65 1.22
N VAL A 42 -7.93 16.32 1.15
CA VAL A 42 -8.05 15.48 2.36
C VAL A 42 -6.77 15.56 3.19
N CYS A 43 -5.59 15.48 2.57
CA CYS A 43 -4.31 15.60 3.28
C CYS A 43 -4.19 16.96 3.98
N ASP A 44 -4.41 18.05 3.26
CA ASP A 44 -4.36 19.41 3.81
C ASP A 44 -5.30 19.51 5.03
N LYS A 45 -6.54 19.03 4.88
CA LYS A 45 -7.54 19.10 5.94
C LYS A 45 -7.22 18.20 7.13
N ALA A 46 -6.64 17.04 6.90
CA ALA A 46 -6.18 16.15 7.96
C ALA A 46 -5.04 16.79 8.76
N HIS A 47 -4.03 17.30 8.07
CA HIS A 47 -2.86 17.96 8.68
C HIS A 47 -3.25 19.23 9.46
N GLU A 48 -4.14 20.08 8.94
CA GLU A 48 -4.69 21.23 9.68
C GLU A 48 -5.31 20.84 11.03
N ASN A 49 -5.75 19.59 11.15
CA ASN A 49 -6.38 19.06 12.37
C ASN A 49 -5.45 18.12 13.17
N GLY A 50 -4.17 18.04 12.80
CA GLY A 50 -3.17 17.25 13.53
C GLY A 50 -3.22 15.74 13.26
N TYR A 51 -3.90 15.29 12.20
CA TYR A 51 -3.94 13.89 11.80
C TYR A 51 -2.86 13.58 10.77
N VAL A 52 -2.24 12.42 10.88
CA VAL A 52 -1.46 11.81 9.80
C VAL A 52 -2.38 11.11 8.79
N VAL A 53 -1.90 10.99 7.55
CA VAL A 53 -2.65 10.36 6.46
C VAL A 53 -1.91 9.13 5.96
N ALA A 54 -2.57 7.98 6.01
CA ALA A 54 -2.13 6.75 5.40
C ALA A 54 -2.90 6.46 4.11
N ALA A 55 -2.28 5.84 3.12
CA ALA A 55 -2.94 5.53 1.85
C ALA A 55 -2.66 4.12 1.36
N HIS A 56 -3.73 3.38 1.03
CA HIS A 56 -3.65 2.18 0.22
C HIS A 56 -3.29 2.55 -1.21
N VAL A 57 -2.18 2.01 -1.71
CA VAL A 57 -1.70 2.21 -3.07
C VAL A 57 -0.97 0.97 -3.59
N GLU A 58 -1.42 0.45 -4.73
CA GLU A 58 -0.87 -0.76 -5.36
C GLU A 58 -0.42 -0.52 -6.81
N SER A 59 -0.09 0.74 -7.15
CA SER A 59 0.49 1.08 -8.45
C SER A 59 1.56 2.17 -8.34
N PRO A 60 2.56 2.21 -9.25
CA PRO A 60 3.58 3.26 -9.27
C PRO A 60 2.97 4.67 -9.35
N GLN A 61 1.93 4.83 -10.17
CA GLN A 61 1.21 6.09 -10.30
C GLN A 61 0.52 6.47 -8.97
N GLY A 62 -0.11 5.50 -8.29
CA GLY A 62 -0.76 5.73 -7.00
C GLY A 62 0.22 6.20 -5.93
N VAL A 63 1.42 5.58 -5.84
CA VAL A 63 2.47 6.00 -4.91
C VAL A 63 2.89 7.44 -5.19
N ARG A 64 3.11 7.80 -6.45
CA ARG A 64 3.47 9.16 -6.84
C ARG A 64 2.37 10.16 -6.46
N VAL A 65 1.11 9.88 -6.82
CA VAL A 65 -0.04 10.73 -6.48
C VAL A 65 -0.16 10.94 -4.98
N ALA A 66 0.00 9.87 -4.19
CA ALA A 66 -0.05 9.94 -2.73
C ALA A 66 1.00 10.90 -2.18
N LEU A 67 2.27 10.72 -2.57
CA LEU A 67 3.39 11.51 -2.07
C LEU A 67 3.33 12.98 -2.54
N GLU A 68 3.00 13.23 -3.80
CA GLU A 68 2.86 14.59 -4.33
C GLU A 68 1.79 15.40 -3.57
N ASN A 69 0.76 14.73 -3.07
CA ASN A 69 -0.37 15.35 -2.41
C ASN A 69 -0.35 15.29 -0.87
N GLY A 70 0.75 14.82 -0.27
CA GLY A 70 0.99 14.98 1.17
C GLY A 70 0.64 13.77 2.04
N VAL A 71 0.51 12.57 1.48
CA VAL A 71 0.35 11.34 2.26
C VAL A 71 1.62 11.06 3.07
N ASP A 72 1.46 10.67 4.34
CA ASP A 72 2.56 10.41 5.29
C ASP A 72 2.98 8.94 5.31
N SER A 73 2.05 8.02 5.06
CA SER A 73 2.29 6.57 5.06
C SER A 73 1.76 5.92 3.78
N ILE A 74 2.65 5.23 3.07
CA ILE A 74 2.31 4.41 1.92
C ILE A 74 2.12 2.97 2.37
N GLU A 75 0.89 2.48 2.28
CA GLU A 75 0.56 1.09 2.57
C GLU A 75 0.69 0.25 1.30
N HIS A 76 1.22 -0.96 1.43
CA HIS A 76 1.57 -1.89 0.35
C HIS A 76 2.74 -1.39 -0.49
N GLY A 77 2.51 -0.39 -1.30
CA GLY A 77 3.49 0.15 -2.22
C GLY A 77 3.51 -0.57 -3.57
N ALA A 78 4.31 -0.07 -4.48
CA ALA A 78 4.54 -0.62 -5.82
C ALA A 78 5.96 -0.31 -6.26
N LYS A 79 6.40 -0.86 -7.41
CA LYS A 79 7.71 -0.53 -7.96
C LYS A 79 7.85 0.99 -8.17
N ILE A 80 8.84 1.61 -7.52
CA ILE A 80 9.10 3.05 -7.56
C ILE A 80 10.35 3.37 -8.38
N ASP A 81 10.37 4.55 -8.97
CA ASP A 81 11.50 5.13 -9.69
C ASP A 81 12.29 6.14 -8.83
N ALA A 82 13.39 6.66 -9.38
CA ALA A 82 14.26 7.60 -8.67
C ALA A 82 13.54 8.89 -8.25
N ASP A 83 12.60 9.38 -9.06
CA ASP A 83 11.83 10.59 -8.72
C ASP A 83 10.87 10.31 -7.56
N THR A 84 10.25 9.14 -7.52
CA THR A 84 9.37 8.73 -6.41
C THR A 84 10.16 8.49 -5.12
N ILE A 85 11.38 7.94 -5.22
CA ILE A 85 12.30 7.84 -4.07
C ILE A 85 12.61 9.23 -3.49
N LYS A 86 12.87 10.20 -4.37
CA LYS A 86 13.10 11.59 -3.95
C LYS A 86 11.88 12.18 -3.23
N LEU A 87 10.68 11.93 -3.74
CA LEU A 87 9.43 12.36 -3.09
C LEU A 87 9.27 11.77 -1.69
N PHE A 88 9.54 10.49 -1.48
CA PHE A 88 9.53 9.88 -0.14
C PHE A 88 10.42 10.64 0.85
N LYS A 89 11.65 10.95 0.43
CA LYS A 89 12.63 11.67 1.27
C LYS A 89 12.20 13.11 1.55
N GLU A 90 11.73 13.83 0.54
CA GLU A 90 11.27 15.21 0.68
C GLU A 90 10.04 15.32 1.60
N ARG A 91 9.12 14.37 1.50
CA ARG A 91 7.92 14.31 2.34
C ARG A 91 8.18 13.72 3.71
N LYS A 92 9.32 13.04 3.93
CA LYS A 92 9.62 12.26 5.12
C LYS A 92 8.55 11.17 5.36
N ALA A 93 7.97 10.69 4.28
CA ALA A 93 6.98 9.62 4.33
C ALA A 93 7.66 8.28 4.59
N PHE A 94 6.90 7.33 5.12
CA PHE A 94 7.37 5.96 5.33
C PHE A 94 6.55 4.95 4.54
N LEU A 95 7.12 3.77 4.36
CA LEU A 95 6.48 2.64 3.72
C LEU A 95 6.01 1.64 4.77
N CYS A 96 4.76 1.23 4.70
CA CYS A 96 4.23 0.10 5.45
C CYS A 96 4.05 -1.09 4.50
N THR A 97 5.00 -2.03 4.49
CA THR A 97 4.91 -3.22 3.64
C THR A 97 3.89 -4.20 4.16
N THR A 98 3.27 -4.94 3.24
CA THR A 98 2.30 -5.99 3.54
C THR A 98 2.47 -7.13 2.54
N ILE A 99 3.55 -7.87 2.66
CA ILE A 99 3.88 -8.97 1.74
C ILE A 99 2.92 -10.14 1.93
N SER A 100 2.51 -10.40 3.18
CA SER A 100 1.67 -11.53 3.55
C SER A 100 0.35 -11.62 2.78
N PRO A 101 -0.46 -10.54 2.62
CA PRO A 101 -1.75 -10.64 1.93
C PRO A 101 -1.62 -10.82 0.41
N ALA A 102 -0.55 -10.31 -0.20
CA ALA A 102 -0.32 -10.47 -1.64
C ALA A 102 0.18 -11.87 -2.01
N LEU A 103 0.92 -12.52 -1.11
CA LEU A 103 1.58 -13.80 -1.35
C LEU A 103 0.63 -14.94 -1.77
N PRO A 104 -0.53 -15.18 -1.12
CA PRO A 104 -1.45 -16.22 -1.53
C PRO A 104 -1.96 -16.05 -2.97
N TYR A 105 -2.30 -14.82 -3.36
CA TYR A 105 -2.76 -14.55 -4.73
C TYR A 105 -1.65 -14.76 -5.77
N ALA A 106 -0.40 -14.49 -5.41
CA ALA A 106 0.73 -14.64 -6.30
C ALA A 106 1.20 -16.11 -6.44
N LEU A 107 1.29 -16.83 -5.31
CA LEU A 107 2.07 -18.07 -5.24
C LEU A 107 1.25 -19.34 -4.99
N PHE A 108 0.00 -19.23 -4.50
CA PHE A 108 -0.80 -20.42 -4.24
C PHE A 108 -1.56 -20.84 -5.49
N ASP A 109 -1.80 -22.15 -5.59
CA ASP A 109 -2.65 -22.67 -6.65
C ASP A 109 -4.08 -22.12 -6.52
N ARG A 110 -4.70 -21.81 -7.67
CA ARG A 110 -6.04 -21.24 -7.72
C ARG A 110 -7.12 -22.15 -7.14
N SER A 111 -6.89 -23.46 -7.12
CA SER A 111 -7.78 -24.41 -6.43
C SER A 111 -7.82 -24.20 -4.91
N ILE A 112 -6.78 -23.57 -4.34
CA ILE A 112 -6.70 -23.21 -2.93
C ILE A 112 -7.31 -21.84 -2.67
N THR A 113 -6.96 -20.87 -3.52
CA THR A 113 -7.35 -19.46 -3.31
C THR A 113 -8.74 -19.14 -3.86
N ASN A 114 -9.26 -19.95 -4.79
CA ASN A 114 -10.43 -19.65 -5.63
C ASN A 114 -10.28 -18.34 -6.43
N ALA A 115 -9.05 -17.85 -6.58
CA ALA A 115 -8.77 -16.66 -7.34
C ALA A 115 -9.07 -16.85 -8.82
N THR A 116 -9.60 -15.83 -9.47
CA THR A 116 -9.71 -15.79 -10.92
C THR A 116 -8.31 -15.69 -11.56
N GLU A 117 -8.23 -15.92 -12.86
CA GLU A 117 -6.98 -15.75 -13.58
C GLU A 117 -6.48 -14.31 -13.57
N VAL A 118 -7.40 -13.34 -13.56
CA VAL A 118 -7.08 -11.90 -13.45
C VAL A 118 -6.52 -11.57 -12.06
N GLU A 119 -7.18 -12.04 -11.01
CA GLU A 119 -6.71 -11.82 -9.63
C GLU A 119 -5.36 -12.47 -9.36
N GLN A 120 -5.11 -13.69 -9.85
CA GLN A 120 -3.80 -14.32 -9.68
C GLN A 120 -2.70 -13.56 -10.44
N PHE A 121 -2.97 -13.14 -11.69
CA PHE A 121 -2.01 -12.35 -12.46
C PHE A 121 -1.69 -11.03 -11.75
N ASN A 122 -2.72 -10.30 -11.32
CA ASN A 122 -2.56 -9.03 -10.63
C ASN A 122 -1.97 -9.19 -9.22
N GLY A 123 -2.30 -10.28 -8.54
CA GLY A 123 -1.66 -10.66 -7.27
C GLY A 123 -0.14 -10.81 -7.40
N ASN A 124 0.32 -11.40 -8.50
CA ASN A 124 1.75 -11.50 -8.78
C ASN A 124 2.39 -10.12 -9.05
N VAL A 125 1.71 -9.27 -9.83
CA VAL A 125 2.18 -7.89 -10.11
C VAL A 125 2.32 -7.08 -8.80
N VAL A 126 1.32 -7.16 -7.93
CA VAL A 126 1.32 -6.45 -6.64
C VAL A 126 2.39 -7.03 -5.70
N PHE A 127 2.48 -8.35 -5.59
CA PHE A 127 3.50 -9.02 -4.78
C PHE A 127 4.92 -8.61 -5.17
N GLU A 128 5.26 -8.67 -6.46
CA GLU A 128 6.55 -8.22 -6.96
C GLU A 128 6.76 -6.72 -6.75
N GLY A 129 5.69 -5.92 -6.91
CA GLY A 129 5.72 -4.48 -6.72
C GLY A 129 6.02 -4.08 -5.26
N ILE A 130 5.38 -4.73 -4.29
CA ILE A 130 5.63 -4.52 -2.85
C ILE A 130 7.08 -4.85 -2.50
N ILE A 131 7.59 -5.99 -2.96
CA ILE A 131 8.99 -6.40 -2.71
C ILE A 131 9.97 -5.40 -3.32
N ALA A 132 9.72 -4.98 -4.56
CA ALA A 132 10.57 -4.00 -5.24
C ALA A 132 10.56 -2.64 -4.51
N CYS A 133 9.40 -2.20 -4.02
CA CYS A 133 9.26 -0.98 -3.22
C CYS A 133 10.05 -1.08 -1.91
N ALA A 134 9.90 -2.20 -1.19
CA ALA A 134 10.60 -2.44 0.07
C ALA A 134 12.13 -2.43 -0.11
N LYS A 135 12.65 -3.09 -1.14
CA LYS A 135 14.09 -3.07 -1.47
C LYS A 135 14.57 -1.65 -1.77
N ALA A 136 13.87 -0.93 -2.64
CA ALA A 136 14.21 0.45 -2.97
C ALA A 136 14.16 1.37 -1.74
N ALA A 137 13.20 1.16 -0.84
CA ALA A 137 13.10 1.92 0.39
C ALA A 137 14.31 1.67 1.30
N LEU A 138 14.69 0.40 1.52
CA LEU A 138 15.86 0.03 2.33
C LEU A 138 17.17 0.56 1.73
N GLU A 139 17.36 0.43 0.43
CA GLU A 139 18.56 0.90 -0.29
C GLU A 139 18.71 2.44 -0.25
N ASN A 140 17.63 3.16 0.04
CA ASN A 140 17.59 4.62 0.01
C ASN A 140 17.29 5.25 1.38
N ASP A 141 17.40 4.52 2.48
CA ASP A 141 17.14 5.00 3.84
C ASP A 141 15.72 5.59 4.04
N ILE A 142 14.74 5.11 3.28
CA ILE A 142 13.33 5.41 3.52
C ILE A 142 12.85 4.53 4.68
N PRO A 143 12.23 5.10 5.72
CA PRO A 143 11.74 4.30 6.84
C PRO A 143 10.71 3.25 6.39
N VAL A 144 10.88 2.01 6.84
CA VAL A 144 9.96 0.91 6.56
C VAL A 144 9.38 0.38 7.87
N VAL A 145 8.07 0.23 7.91
CA VAL A 145 7.36 -0.49 8.95
C VAL A 145 6.65 -1.70 8.34
N LEU A 146 6.29 -2.66 9.16
CA LEU A 146 5.66 -3.90 8.71
C LEU A 146 4.21 -3.93 9.15
N GLY A 147 3.31 -4.25 8.23
CA GLY A 147 1.91 -4.52 8.46
C GLY A 147 1.52 -5.84 7.81
N ASN A 148 0.53 -6.54 8.32
CA ASN A 148 0.06 -7.78 7.70
C ASN A 148 -1.35 -7.68 7.11
N ASP A 149 -1.94 -6.50 7.14
CA ASP A 149 -3.27 -6.24 6.60
C ASP A 149 -4.30 -7.31 7.02
N VAL A 150 -4.39 -7.49 8.34
CA VAL A 150 -5.27 -8.51 8.95
C VAL A 150 -6.73 -8.29 8.54
N GLY A 151 -7.39 -9.38 8.14
CA GLY A 151 -8.73 -9.33 7.55
C GLY A 151 -8.75 -9.74 6.08
N CYS A 152 -7.60 -9.66 5.39
CA CYS A 152 -7.42 -10.30 4.10
C CYS A 152 -7.52 -11.83 4.22
N PRO A 153 -8.00 -12.55 3.18
CA PRO A 153 -8.03 -14.00 3.19
C PRO A 153 -6.66 -14.61 3.59
N TRP A 154 -6.70 -15.62 4.46
CA TRP A 154 -5.54 -16.35 5.03
C TRP A 154 -4.64 -15.53 5.96
N ILE A 155 -4.98 -14.28 6.28
CA ILE A 155 -4.19 -13.42 7.17
C ILE A 155 -4.93 -13.24 8.50
N THR A 156 -4.32 -13.69 9.58
CA THR A 156 -4.84 -13.55 10.93
C THR A 156 -3.90 -12.72 11.81
N GLN A 157 -4.44 -12.16 12.88
CA GLN A 157 -3.64 -11.42 13.87
C GLN A 157 -2.58 -12.30 14.57
N TYR A 158 -2.76 -13.60 14.58
CA TYR A 158 -1.81 -14.54 15.20
C TYR A 158 -0.58 -14.82 14.31
N ASP A 159 -0.66 -14.46 13.02
CA ASP A 159 0.34 -14.80 12.02
C ASP A 159 1.24 -13.61 11.64
N PHE A 160 1.23 -12.50 12.41
CA PHE A 160 2.04 -11.32 12.11
C PHE A 160 3.54 -11.65 11.97
N TRP A 161 4.05 -12.62 12.69
CA TRP A 161 5.43 -13.11 12.57
C TRP A 161 5.78 -13.55 11.13
N ARG A 162 4.79 -13.96 10.33
CA ARG A 162 5.00 -14.33 8.92
C ARG A 162 5.40 -13.14 8.07
N GLU A 163 4.89 -11.95 8.37
CA GLU A 163 5.32 -10.73 7.67
C GLU A 163 6.81 -10.47 7.89
N LEU A 164 7.31 -10.60 9.13
CA LEU A 164 8.73 -10.53 9.44
C LEU A 164 9.55 -11.56 8.64
N TYR A 165 9.06 -12.81 8.60
CA TYR A 165 9.71 -13.87 7.86
C TYR A 165 9.74 -13.59 6.35
N TYR A 166 8.63 -13.15 5.76
CA TYR A 166 8.57 -12.84 4.33
C TYR A 166 9.39 -11.60 3.99
N PHE A 167 9.34 -10.60 4.84
CA PHE A 167 10.18 -9.42 4.66
C PHE A 167 11.66 -9.80 4.61
N HIS A 168 12.15 -10.57 5.58
CA HIS A 168 13.53 -11.07 5.58
C HIS A 168 13.84 -11.95 4.37
N LYS A 169 12.90 -12.81 3.97
CA LYS A 169 13.11 -13.75 2.85
C LYS A 169 13.22 -13.05 1.49
N TYR A 170 12.44 -12.01 1.27
CA TYR A 170 12.31 -11.38 -0.04
C TYR A 170 13.05 -10.06 -0.18
N THR A 171 13.46 -9.44 0.91
CA THR A 171 14.25 -8.20 0.90
C THR A 171 15.67 -8.39 1.38
#